data_d4e1d214be09ab82ccdeade6b7e5a053
#
_entry.id   d4e1d214be09ab82ccdeade6b7e5a053
#
_cell.length_a   1.000
_cell.length_b   1.000
_cell.length_c   1.000
_cell.angle_alpha   90.00
_cell.angle_beta   90.00
_cell.angle_gamma   90.00
#
_symmetry.space_group_name_H-M   'P 1'
#
loop_
_entity.id
_entity.type
_entity.pdbx_description
1 polymer ?
#
loop_
_entity_poly.entity_id
_entity_poly.type
_entity_poly.pdbx_seq_one_letter_code
_entity_poly.pdbx_strand_id
1 'polypeptide(L)'
;TSSMKEMTISLGEIAQHVETLASSAEESSSSILEMTATNDEVAENMANLASSVRETVSSIEEMAYSIKEVARNVDALSLTAEETSSSMNEMDVSIDQVQSNANETARLSEEVAIDAEKGAESIIKIITEINRIKETSSEAVSVISNLGSRIEAIGDILNVIDDVAEQTNLLALNAAIIAAQAGEHGKGFAVVADEIKDLAERAGASTKEIAELIKTIQQESKNAIVAVERGANTVDRGVTVSAEAERALKKILESSQKSTAMVRAIARATVEQAKGSKQVTDAIGRIAETVQQIAAATAEQARGSELIMKSAEKMRLITQHVERSSQEQARGGRQISQAIESISTMVNHLHQSHRAQAKGSEQTLQAATRIHELTREYD
;
A
#
# COMPACT_ATOMS: atom_id res chain seq x y z
N THR A 1 -43.89 111.40 41.19
CA THR A 1 -43.56 110.29 42.09
C THR A 1 -43.97 108.89 41.54
N SER A 2 -45.09 108.76 40.77
CA SER A 2 -45.54 107.45 40.18
C SER A 2 -44.55 106.88 39.21
N SER A 3 -44.11 107.66 38.21
CA SER A 3 -43.13 107.25 37.22
C SER A 3 -41.77 106.81 37.79
N MET A 4 -41.37 107.39 38.93
CA MET A 4 -40.18 107.01 39.67
C MET A 4 -40.33 105.64 40.38
N LYS A 5 -41.52 105.31 40.87
CA LYS A 5 -41.83 104.00 41.43
C LYS A 5 -41.84 102.94 40.37
N GLU A 6 -42.46 103.24 39.21
CA GLU A 6 -42.45 102.34 38.04
C GLU A 6 -41.01 102.06 37.55
N MET A 7 -40.17 103.14 37.52
CA MET A 7 -38.75 102.98 37.16
C MET A 7 -38.01 102.10 38.17
N THR A 8 -38.29 102.19 39.47
CA THR A 8 -37.67 101.33 40.49
C THR A 8 -38.10 99.88 40.33
N ILE A 9 -39.38 99.62 39.99
CA ILE A 9 -39.89 98.28 39.75
C ILE A 9 -39.21 97.71 38.52
N SER A 10 -39.18 98.45 37.40
CA SER A 10 -38.51 98.04 36.16
C SER A 10 -37.02 97.77 36.34
N LEU A 11 -36.35 98.57 37.18
CA LEU A 11 -34.96 98.34 37.57
C LEU A 11 -34.83 97.03 38.35
N GLY A 12 -35.76 96.64 39.24
CA GLY A 12 -35.79 95.39 39.97
C GLY A 12 -35.94 94.21 39.00
N GLU A 13 -36.82 94.31 38.02
CA GLU A 13 -37.01 93.31 37.01
C GLU A 13 -35.74 93.11 36.09
N ILE A 14 -35.13 94.24 35.68
CA ILE A 14 -33.88 94.21 34.95
C ILE A 14 -32.77 93.52 35.75
N ALA A 15 -32.65 93.80 37.06
CA ALA A 15 -31.67 93.10 37.93
C ALA A 15 -31.87 91.60 37.93
N GLN A 16 -33.13 91.17 38.06
CA GLN A 16 -33.45 89.74 38.03
C GLN A 16 -33.15 89.08 36.66
N HIS A 17 -33.43 89.77 35.57
CA HIS A 17 -33.11 89.33 34.22
C HIS A 17 -31.59 89.21 33.98
N VAL A 18 -30.81 90.19 34.51
CA VAL A 18 -29.32 90.11 34.40
C VAL A 18 -28.77 88.98 35.22
N GLU A 19 -29.32 88.67 36.41
CA GLU A 19 -28.90 87.56 37.25
C GLU A 19 -29.24 86.20 36.56
N THR A 20 -30.45 86.07 35.97
CA THR A 20 -30.85 84.96 35.21
C THR A 20 -29.93 84.74 33.96
N LEU A 21 -29.60 85.82 33.27
CA LEU A 21 -28.69 85.76 32.12
C LEU A 21 -27.27 85.35 32.54
N ALA A 22 -26.79 85.78 33.69
CA ALA A 22 -25.53 85.38 34.28
C ALA A 22 -25.50 83.85 34.54
N SER A 23 -26.52 83.34 35.23
CA SER A 23 -26.66 81.89 35.51
C SER A 23 -26.77 81.09 34.26
N SER A 24 -27.56 81.55 33.27
CA SER A 24 -27.66 80.85 31.98
C SER A 24 -26.34 80.83 31.16
N ALA A 25 -25.54 81.87 31.28
CA ALA A 25 -24.22 81.96 30.66
C ALA A 25 -23.23 80.98 31.35
N GLU A 26 -23.25 80.90 32.68
CA GLU A 26 -22.43 79.92 33.42
C GLU A 26 -22.82 78.49 33.12
N GLU A 27 -24.12 78.17 33.08
CA GLU A 27 -24.60 76.79 32.68
C GLU A 27 -24.24 76.44 31.24
N SER A 28 -24.41 77.43 30.33
CA SER A 28 -24.00 77.23 28.93
C SER A 28 -22.47 77.02 28.79
N SER A 29 -21.67 77.75 29.60
CA SER A 29 -20.21 77.56 29.63
C SER A 29 -19.82 76.15 30.10
N SER A 30 -20.47 75.65 31.15
CA SER A 30 -20.25 74.31 31.67
C SER A 30 -20.63 73.27 30.64
N SER A 31 -21.81 73.43 29.98
CA SER A 31 -22.28 72.52 28.94
C SER A 31 -21.34 72.44 27.69
N ILE A 32 -20.74 73.61 27.34
CA ILE A 32 -19.78 73.68 26.23
C ILE A 32 -18.45 72.98 26.59
N LEU A 33 -17.99 73.12 27.83
CA LEU A 33 -16.80 72.43 28.33
C LEU A 33 -17.02 70.93 28.30
N GLU A 34 -18.14 70.41 28.76
CA GLU A 34 -18.53 69.02 28.74
C GLU A 34 -18.64 68.51 27.29
N MET A 35 -19.30 69.27 26.39
CA MET A 35 -19.40 68.98 24.96
C MET A 35 -18.01 68.87 24.32
N THR A 36 -17.07 69.73 24.65
CA THR A 36 -15.73 69.74 24.14
C THR A 36 -14.96 68.47 24.59
N ALA A 37 -15.07 68.13 25.89
CA ALA A 37 -14.46 66.92 26.42
C ALA A 37 -15.01 65.63 25.75
N THR A 38 -16.33 65.53 25.63
CA THR A 38 -16.99 64.43 24.96
C THR A 38 -16.57 64.35 23.50
N ASN A 39 -16.40 65.46 22.80
CA ASN A 39 -15.97 65.50 21.40
C ASN A 39 -14.52 65.10 21.24
N ASP A 40 -13.61 65.40 22.16
CA ASP A 40 -12.24 64.95 22.19
C ASP A 40 -12.19 63.43 22.40
N GLU A 41 -13.05 62.84 23.27
CA GLU A 41 -13.20 61.41 23.46
C GLU A 41 -13.72 60.72 22.19
N VAL A 42 -14.70 61.31 21.47
CA VAL A 42 -15.18 60.81 20.19
C VAL A 42 -14.04 60.80 19.17
N ALA A 43 -13.21 61.87 19.11
CA ALA A 43 -12.08 61.91 18.18
C ALA A 43 -11.03 60.82 18.45
N GLU A 44 -10.73 60.55 19.74
CA GLU A 44 -9.83 59.46 20.13
C GLU A 44 -10.42 58.10 19.75
N ASN A 45 -11.69 57.86 20.05
CA ASN A 45 -12.39 56.62 19.69
C ASN A 45 -12.41 56.40 18.16
N MET A 46 -12.54 57.46 17.35
CA MET A 46 -12.47 57.37 15.90
C MET A 46 -11.07 57.02 15.43
N ALA A 47 -10.01 57.53 16.03
CA ALA A 47 -8.63 57.16 15.72
C ALA A 47 -8.37 55.69 16.01
N ASN A 48 -8.85 55.19 17.15
CA ASN A 48 -8.76 53.76 17.51
C ASN A 48 -9.56 52.88 16.56
N LEU A 49 -10.78 53.29 16.20
CA LEU A 49 -11.60 52.59 15.21
C LEU A 49 -10.94 52.55 13.84
N ALA A 50 -10.32 53.64 13.38
CA ALA A 50 -9.57 53.68 12.12
C ALA A 50 -8.39 52.71 12.11
N SER A 51 -7.72 52.50 13.25
CA SER A 51 -6.66 51.50 13.41
C SER A 51 -7.22 50.10 13.33
N SER A 52 -8.30 49.79 14.04
CA SER A 52 -8.96 48.48 14.03
C SER A 52 -9.52 48.09 12.65
N VAL A 53 -10.06 49.09 11.91
CA VAL A 53 -10.50 48.87 10.51
C VAL A 53 -9.33 48.51 9.61
N ARG A 54 -8.17 49.18 9.75
CA ARG A 54 -6.96 48.84 8.95
C ARG A 54 -6.47 47.42 9.26
N GLU A 55 -6.43 47.01 10.51
CA GLU A 55 -6.05 45.67 10.94
C GLU A 55 -7.03 44.64 10.38
N THR A 56 -8.33 44.95 10.42
CA THR A 56 -9.37 44.08 9.83
C THR A 56 -9.16 43.89 8.30
N VAL A 57 -8.86 44.96 7.57
CA VAL A 57 -8.55 44.89 6.14
C VAL A 57 -7.35 43.99 5.88
N SER A 58 -6.25 44.16 6.63
CA SER A 58 -5.06 43.30 6.49
C SER A 58 -5.38 41.81 6.75
N SER A 59 -6.16 41.53 7.79
CA SER A 59 -6.58 40.17 8.11
C SER A 59 -7.45 39.52 7.02
N ILE A 60 -8.30 40.35 6.36
CA ILE A 60 -9.13 39.86 5.23
C ILE A 60 -8.26 39.59 4.01
N GLU A 61 -7.23 40.39 3.74
CA GLU A 61 -6.28 40.15 2.65
C GLU A 61 -5.51 38.84 2.85
N GLU A 62 -5.05 38.56 4.08
CA GLU A 62 -4.43 37.28 4.44
C GLU A 62 -5.41 36.12 4.30
N MET A 63 -6.66 36.31 4.74
CA MET A 63 -7.73 35.31 4.57
C MET A 63 -7.99 35.02 3.09
N ALA A 64 -8.06 36.03 2.24
CA ALA A 64 -8.26 35.85 0.79
C ALA A 64 -7.11 35.06 0.14
N TYR A 65 -5.87 35.30 0.60
CA TYR A 65 -4.72 34.48 0.17
C TYR A 65 -4.85 33.03 0.60
N SER A 66 -5.18 32.77 1.89
CA SER A 66 -5.37 31.43 2.42
C SER A 66 -6.50 30.66 1.71
N ILE A 67 -7.62 31.35 1.42
CA ILE A 67 -8.74 30.76 0.64
C ILE A 67 -8.27 30.32 -0.74
N LYS A 68 -7.44 31.12 -1.42
CA LYS A 68 -6.88 30.79 -2.73
C LYS A 68 -5.95 29.58 -2.68
N GLU A 69 -5.18 29.46 -1.60
CA GLU A 69 -4.29 28.32 -1.38
C GLU A 69 -5.10 27.04 -1.09
N VAL A 70 -6.15 27.14 -0.27
CA VAL A 70 -7.09 26.02 -0.05
C VAL A 70 -7.73 25.57 -1.37
N ALA A 71 -8.17 26.50 -2.22
CA ALA A 71 -8.75 26.16 -3.53
C ALA A 71 -7.76 25.36 -4.40
N ARG A 72 -6.48 25.76 -4.45
CA ARG A 72 -5.44 25.02 -5.19
C ARG A 72 -5.21 23.62 -4.62
N ASN A 73 -5.22 23.49 -3.29
CA ASN A 73 -5.05 22.19 -2.63
C ASN A 73 -6.24 21.27 -2.90
N VAL A 74 -7.44 21.81 -3.00
CA VAL A 74 -8.67 21.09 -3.37
C VAL A 74 -8.56 20.56 -4.80
N ASP A 75 -8.09 21.36 -5.76
CA ASP A 75 -7.87 20.94 -7.14
C ASP A 75 -6.81 19.81 -7.22
N ALA A 76 -5.70 19.96 -6.50
CA ALA A 76 -4.65 18.94 -6.42
C ALA A 76 -5.16 17.62 -5.81
N LEU A 77 -5.98 17.72 -4.75
CA LEU A 77 -6.58 16.56 -4.11
C LEU A 77 -7.59 15.84 -5.01
N SER A 78 -8.35 16.59 -5.83
CA SER A 78 -9.25 16.03 -6.85
C SER A 78 -8.48 15.18 -7.86
N LEU A 79 -7.39 15.73 -8.41
CA LEU A 79 -6.50 15.01 -9.34
C LEU A 79 -5.91 13.75 -8.71
N THR A 80 -5.43 13.85 -7.47
CA THR A 80 -4.87 12.70 -6.76
C THR A 80 -5.93 11.60 -6.50
N ALA A 81 -7.17 11.98 -6.23
CA ALA A 81 -8.27 11.04 -6.07
C ALA A 81 -8.59 10.32 -7.41
N GLU A 82 -8.59 11.03 -8.53
CA GLU A 82 -8.77 10.44 -9.87
C GLU A 82 -7.65 9.47 -10.23
N GLU A 83 -6.37 9.85 -10.03
CA GLU A 83 -5.21 9.01 -10.27
C GLU A 83 -5.23 7.74 -9.39
N THR A 84 -5.61 7.90 -8.12
CA THR A 84 -5.72 6.77 -7.20
C THR A 84 -6.85 5.83 -7.61
N SER A 85 -7.99 6.37 -8.07
CA SER A 85 -9.11 5.57 -8.61
C SER A 85 -8.69 4.76 -9.85
N SER A 86 -7.92 5.38 -10.76
CA SER A 86 -7.36 4.68 -11.93
C SER A 86 -6.44 3.55 -11.51
N SER A 87 -5.53 3.80 -10.55
CA SER A 87 -4.61 2.79 -10.03
C SER A 87 -5.34 1.64 -9.34
N MET A 88 -6.47 1.92 -8.66
CA MET A 88 -7.30 0.87 -8.08
C MET A 88 -7.99 -0.01 -9.13
N ASN A 89 -8.42 0.57 -10.25
CA ASN A 89 -8.96 -0.21 -11.37
C ASN A 89 -7.89 -1.14 -12.00
N GLU A 90 -6.66 -0.65 -12.15
CA GLU A 90 -5.54 -1.49 -12.62
C GLU A 90 -5.20 -2.61 -11.61
N MET A 91 -5.29 -2.30 -10.32
CA MET A 91 -5.11 -3.28 -9.25
C MET A 91 -6.18 -4.38 -9.29
N ASP A 92 -7.45 -4.05 -9.53
CA ASP A 92 -8.53 -5.02 -9.65
C ASP A 92 -8.28 -5.98 -10.84
N VAL A 93 -7.84 -5.48 -12.00
CA VAL A 93 -7.44 -6.31 -13.14
C VAL A 93 -6.25 -7.23 -12.77
N SER A 94 -5.27 -6.71 -12.05
CA SER A 94 -4.10 -7.49 -11.59
C SER A 94 -4.50 -8.59 -10.60
N ILE A 95 -5.43 -8.30 -9.70
CA ILE A 95 -5.99 -9.27 -8.74
C ILE A 95 -6.70 -10.40 -9.46
N ASP A 96 -7.54 -10.09 -10.46
CA ASP A 96 -8.23 -11.09 -11.28
C ASP A 96 -7.23 -11.98 -12.05
N GLN A 97 -6.17 -11.40 -12.57
CA GLN A 97 -5.09 -12.14 -13.25
C GLN A 97 -4.34 -13.08 -12.29
N VAL A 98 -4.00 -12.61 -11.08
CA VAL A 98 -3.37 -13.46 -10.06
C VAL A 98 -4.29 -14.59 -9.63
N GLN A 99 -5.59 -14.35 -9.49
CA GLN A 99 -6.59 -15.37 -9.19
C GLN A 99 -6.67 -16.44 -10.28
N SER A 100 -6.70 -16.01 -11.55
CA SER A 100 -6.71 -16.92 -12.70
C SER A 100 -5.44 -17.76 -12.75
N ASN A 101 -4.26 -17.15 -12.61
CA ASN A 101 -2.98 -17.83 -12.60
C ASN A 101 -2.86 -18.84 -11.44
N ALA A 102 -3.38 -18.48 -10.27
CA ALA A 102 -3.42 -19.37 -9.11
C ALA A 102 -4.26 -20.62 -9.40
N ASN A 103 -5.46 -20.46 -9.97
CA ASN A 103 -6.34 -21.57 -10.31
C ASN A 103 -5.69 -22.49 -11.35
N GLU A 104 -5.06 -21.95 -12.39
CA GLU A 104 -4.38 -22.72 -13.43
C GLU A 104 -3.14 -23.44 -12.87
N THR A 105 -2.35 -22.79 -12.02
CA THR A 105 -1.19 -23.41 -11.38
C THR A 105 -1.61 -24.55 -10.45
N ALA A 106 -2.73 -24.42 -9.73
CA ALA A 106 -3.27 -25.49 -8.90
C ALA A 106 -3.65 -26.72 -9.76
N ARG A 107 -4.34 -26.49 -10.89
CA ARG A 107 -4.74 -27.53 -11.84
C ARG A 107 -3.51 -28.27 -12.39
N LEU A 108 -2.50 -27.52 -12.86
CA LEU A 108 -1.24 -28.10 -13.38
C LEU A 108 -0.48 -28.86 -12.30
N SER A 109 -0.44 -28.38 -11.07
CA SER A 109 0.19 -29.10 -9.96
C SER A 109 -0.53 -30.40 -9.63
N GLU A 110 -1.86 -30.42 -9.68
CA GLU A 110 -2.65 -31.66 -9.51
C GLU A 110 -2.36 -32.67 -10.65
N GLU A 111 -2.26 -32.21 -11.89
CA GLU A 111 -1.91 -33.05 -13.06
C GLU A 111 -0.52 -33.66 -12.91
N VAL A 112 0.48 -32.85 -12.52
CA VAL A 112 1.86 -33.33 -12.25
C VAL A 112 1.87 -34.37 -11.12
N ALA A 113 1.07 -34.19 -10.08
CA ALA A 113 0.95 -35.14 -8.98
C ALA A 113 0.42 -36.51 -9.46
N ILE A 114 -0.63 -36.50 -10.29
CA ILE A 114 -1.22 -37.70 -10.88
C ILE A 114 -0.20 -38.41 -11.80
N ASP A 115 0.53 -37.67 -12.62
CA ASP A 115 1.51 -38.22 -13.51
C ASP A 115 2.71 -38.81 -12.77
N ALA A 116 3.16 -38.16 -11.70
CA ALA A 116 4.21 -38.69 -10.82
C ALA A 116 3.77 -39.98 -10.11
N GLU A 117 2.52 -40.07 -9.67
CA GLU A 117 1.93 -41.25 -9.05
C GLU A 117 1.88 -42.43 -10.05
N LYS A 118 1.36 -42.20 -11.26
CA LYS A 118 1.33 -43.18 -12.34
C LYS A 118 2.75 -43.63 -12.75
N GLY A 119 3.69 -42.68 -12.81
CA GLY A 119 5.09 -42.95 -13.08
C GLY A 119 5.71 -43.86 -12.02
N ALA A 120 5.47 -43.56 -10.73
CA ALA A 120 5.95 -44.40 -9.63
C ALA A 120 5.36 -45.83 -9.68
N GLU A 121 4.06 -45.95 -9.97
CA GLU A 121 3.43 -47.26 -10.16
C GLU A 121 4.07 -48.05 -11.32
N SER A 122 4.37 -47.36 -12.42
CA SER A 122 5.06 -47.98 -13.58
C SER A 122 6.46 -48.45 -13.22
N ILE A 123 7.22 -47.70 -12.44
CA ILE A 123 8.55 -48.11 -11.97
C ILE A 123 8.46 -49.34 -11.03
N ILE A 124 7.45 -49.41 -10.17
CA ILE A 124 7.23 -50.61 -9.33
C ILE A 124 6.99 -51.85 -10.19
N LYS A 125 6.20 -51.74 -11.27
CA LYS A 125 5.99 -52.83 -12.22
C LYS A 125 7.31 -53.23 -12.90
N ILE A 126 8.13 -52.26 -13.32
CA ILE A 126 9.46 -52.50 -13.92
C ILE A 126 10.35 -53.25 -12.92
N ILE A 127 10.43 -52.86 -11.66
CA ILE A 127 11.21 -53.56 -10.62
C ILE A 127 10.74 -55.02 -10.47
N THR A 128 9.44 -55.24 -10.53
CA THR A 128 8.87 -56.61 -10.48
C THR A 128 9.31 -57.47 -11.64
N GLU A 129 9.25 -56.96 -12.88
CA GLU A 129 9.72 -57.68 -14.08
C GLU A 129 11.24 -57.89 -14.10
N ILE A 130 12.02 -56.92 -13.61
CA ILE A 130 13.48 -57.07 -13.47
C ILE A 130 13.81 -58.19 -12.46
N ASN A 131 13.12 -58.31 -11.36
CA ASN A 131 13.30 -59.39 -10.38
C ASN A 131 12.97 -60.75 -11.01
N ARG A 132 11.95 -60.82 -11.87
CA ARG A 132 11.60 -62.06 -12.64
C ARG A 132 12.70 -62.46 -13.63
N ILE A 133 13.32 -61.48 -14.32
CA ILE A 133 14.47 -61.71 -15.19
C ILE A 133 15.65 -62.27 -14.38
N LYS A 134 15.91 -61.75 -13.17
CA LYS A 134 16.95 -62.25 -12.28
C LYS A 134 16.73 -63.72 -11.89
N GLU A 135 15.48 -64.07 -11.52
CA GLU A 135 15.08 -65.44 -11.19
C GLU A 135 15.31 -66.40 -12.41
N THR A 136 14.81 -66.01 -13.60
CA THR A 136 14.99 -66.75 -14.84
C THR A 136 16.47 -66.93 -15.24
N SER A 137 17.29 -65.88 -15.00
CA SER A 137 18.74 -65.95 -15.24
C SER A 137 19.42 -66.97 -14.29
N SER A 138 19.02 -66.99 -13.00
CA SER A 138 19.52 -68.00 -12.05
C SER A 138 19.14 -69.42 -12.45
N GLU A 139 17.92 -69.64 -12.93
CA GLU A 139 17.46 -70.92 -13.45
C GLU A 139 18.28 -71.34 -14.70
N ALA A 140 18.56 -70.44 -15.62
CA ALA A 140 19.37 -70.67 -16.81
C ALA A 140 20.81 -71.12 -16.42
N VAL A 141 21.45 -70.43 -15.43
CA VAL A 141 22.76 -70.86 -14.91
C VAL A 141 22.70 -72.30 -14.37
N SER A 142 21.68 -72.68 -13.63
CA SER A 142 21.47 -74.01 -13.10
C SER A 142 21.32 -75.03 -14.19
N VAL A 143 20.54 -74.78 -15.23
CA VAL A 143 20.35 -75.67 -16.40
C VAL A 143 21.67 -75.88 -17.16
N ILE A 144 22.43 -74.80 -17.43
CA ILE A 144 23.72 -74.89 -18.17
C ILE A 144 24.75 -75.60 -17.27
N SER A 145 24.79 -75.41 -15.97
CA SER A 145 25.67 -76.11 -15.03
C SER A 145 25.38 -77.63 -15.05
N ASN A 146 24.09 -78.06 -15.03
CA ASN A 146 23.69 -79.45 -15.16
C ASN A 146 24.08 -80.03 -16.50
N LEU A 147 23.96 -79.22 -17.57
CA LEU A 147 24.43 -79.63 -18.90
C LEU A 147 25.96 -79.92 -18.91
N GLY A 148 26.73 -79.02 -18.26
CA GLY A 148 28.17 -79.16 -18.09
C GLY A 148 28.56 -80.47 -17.40
N SER A 149 27.88 -80.84 -16.32
CA SER A 149 28.11 -82.10 -15.58
C SER A 149 27.80 -83.37 -16.49
N ARG A 150 26.72 -83.28 -17.32
CA ARG A 150 26.38 -84.34 -18.22
C ARG A 150 27.41 -84.47 -19.34
N ILE A 151 27.95 -83.38 -19.83
CA ILE A 151 28.99 -83.40 -20.89
C ILE A 151 30.31 -83.95 -20.32
N GLU A 152 30.63 -83.65 -19.03
CA GLU A 152 31.78 -84.25 -18.35
C GLU A 152 31.63 -85.79 -18.27
N ALA A 153 30.46 -86.29 -17.88
CA ALA A 153 30.16 -87.70 -17.83
C ALA A 153 30.30 -88.39 -19.23
N ILE A 154 29.91 -87.66 -20.32
CA ILE A 154 30.11 -88.18 -21.71
C ILE A 154 31.62 -88.27 -22.01
N GLY A 155 32.41 -87.24 -21.54
CA GLY A 155 33.83 -87.24 -21.68
C GLY A 155 34.49 -88.51 -21.05
N ASP A 156 34.03 -88.88 -19.86
CA ASP A 156 34.48 -90.05 -19.13
C ASP A 156 34.13 -91.37 -19.90
N ILE A 157 32.91 -91.42 -20.48
CA ILE A 157 32.52 -92.61 -21.35
C ILE A 157 33.40 -92.70 -22.59
N LEU A 158 33.70 -91.52 -23.21
CA LEU A 158 34.60 -91.55 -24.40
C LEU A 158 36.00 -92.05 -24.08
N ASN A 159 36.54 -91.69 -22.90
CA ASN A 159 37.82 -92.24 -22.44
C ASN A 159 37.76 -93.77 -22.34
N VAL A 160 36.66 -94.31 -21.76
CA VAL A 160 36.46 -95.77 -21.69
C VAL A 160 36.32 -96.39 -23.10
N ILE A 161 35.65 -95.78 -24.04
CA ILE A 161 35.50 -96.27 -25.41
C ILE A 161 36.87 -96.26 -26.13
N ASP A 162 37.68 -95.19 -25.93
CA ASP A 162 39.05 -95.12 -26.52
C ASP A 162 39.92 -96.21 -25.94
N ASP A 163 39.86 -96.45 -24.63
CA ASP A 163 40.57 -97.62 -24.03
C ASP A 163 40.13 -98.95 -24.58
N VAL A 164 38.82 -99.16 -24.77
CA VAL A 164 38.27 -100.39 -25.42
C VAL A 164 38.74 -100.56 -26.84
N ALA A 165 38.74 -99.45 -27.61
CA ALA A 165 39.23 -99.41 -28.99
C ALA A 165 40.70 -99.77 -29.05
N GLU A 166 41.53 -99.20 -28.14
CA GLU A 166 42.96 -99.51 -28.06
C GLU A 166 43.21 -100.98 -27.67
N GLN A 167 42.47 -101.48 -26.66
CA GLN A 167 42.56 -102.92 -26.26
C GLN A 167 42.11 -103.83 -27.42
N THR A 168 41.05 -103.48 -28.16
CA THR A 168 40.54 -104.25 -29.31
C THR A 168 41.57 -104.24 -30.41
N ASN A 169 42.20 -103.12 -30.70
CA ASN A 169 43.29 -103.01 -31.67
C ASN A 169 44.47 -103.88 -31.27
N LEU A 170 44.87 -103.91 -30.04
CA LEU A 170 45.92 -104.76 -29.50
C LEU A 170 45.55 -106.24 -29.59
N LEU A 171 44.28 -106.64 -29.30
CA LEU A 171 43.79 -107.98 -29.42
C LEU A 171 43.76 -108.45 -30.88
N ALA A 172 43.29 -107.56 -31.77
CA ALA A 172 43.29 -107.81 -33.20
C ALA A 172 44.69 -107.97 -33.77
N LEU A 173 45.67 -107.17 -33.35
CA LEU A 173 47.08 -107.32 -33.70
C LEU A 173 47.64 -108.62 -33.21
N ASN A 174 47.39 -109.07 -32.03
CA ASN A 174 47.79 -110.37 -31.48
C ASN A 174 47.15 -111.51 -32.28
N ALA A 175 45.85 -111.40 -32.60
CA ALA A 175 45.14 -112.37 -33.44
C ALA A 175 45.75 -112.49 -34.87
N ALA A 176 46.12 -111.37 -35.48
CA ALA A 176 46.77 -111.28 -36.76
C ALA A 176 48.15 -111.96 -36.74
N ILE A 177 48.93 -111.77 -35.67
CA ILE A 177 50.22 -112.39 -35.44
C ILE A 177 50.06 -113.94 -35.34
N ILE A 178 49.10 -114.43 -34.55
CA ILE A 178 48.80 -115.84 -34.37
C ILE A 178 48.33 -116.47 -35.71
N ALA A 179 47.47 -115.76 -36.42
CA ALA A 179 46.98 -116.16 -37.73
C ALA A 179 48.17 -116.37 -38.81
N ALA A 180 49.10 -115.36 -38.77
CA ALA A 180 50.32 -115.41 -39.59
C ALA A 180 51.23 -116.65 -39.23
N GLN A 181 51.32 -116.93 -37.92
CA GLN A 181 52.09 -118.13 -37.46
C GLN A 181 51.47 -119.46 -37.88
N ALA A 182 50.13 -119.55 -38.14
CA ALA A 182 49.42 -120.74 -38.57
C ALA A 182 49.50 -120.94 -40.03
N GLY A 183 50.21 -120.15 -40.81
CA GLY A 183 50.47 -120.31 -42.24
C GLY A 183 49.20 -120.43 -43.09
N GLU A 184 49.11 -121.41 -43.98
CA GLU A 184 47.95 -121.62 -44.88
C GLU A 184 46.61 -121.80 -44.13
N HIS A 185 46.64 -122.36 -42.89
CA HIS A 185 45.42 -122.55 -42.08
C HIS A 185 44.91 -121.32 -41.37
N GLY A 186 45.72 -120.29 -41.32
CA GLY A 186 45.35 -118.99 -40.63
C GLY A 186 44.90 -117.97 -41.60
N LYS A 187 44.87 -118.00 -42.87
CA LYS A 187 44.56 -116.93 -43.84
C LYS A 187 43.19 -116.28 -43.60
N GLY A 188 42.13 -117.12 -43.35
CA GLY A 188 40.79 -116.53 -43.01
C GLY A 188 40.72 -115.78 -41.76
N PHE A 189 41.44 -116.20 -40.73
CA PHE A 189 41.54 -115.51 -39.46
C PHE A 189 42.39 -114.27 -39.56
N ALA A 190 43.39 -114.22 -40.40
CA ALA A 190 44.21 -113.00 -40.62
C ALA A 190 43.38 -111.84 -41.17
N VAL A 191 42.51 -112.15 -42.22
CA VAL A 191 41.63 -111.15 -42.81
C VAL A 191 40.63 -110.55 -41.75
N VAL A 192 40.06 -111.49 -40.93
CA VAL A 192 39.13 -110.99 -39.84
C VAL A 192 39.89 -110.20 -38.82
N ALA A 193 41.09 -110.55 -38.46
CA ALA A 193 41.89 -109.80 -37.49
C ALA A 193 42.29 -108.41 -38.02
N ASP A 194 42.71 -108.37 -39.32
CA ASP A 194 42.96 -107.03 -39.96
C ASP A 194 41.72 -106.17 -40.05
N GLU A 195 40.52 -106.70 -40.30
CA GLU A 195 39.27 -105.96 -40.33
C GLU A 195 38.89 -105.49 -38.95
N ILE A 196 39.04 -106.29 -37.87
CA ILE A 196 38.82 -105.87 -36.48
C ILE A 196 39.81 -104.77 -36.10
N LYS A 197 41.06 -104.86 -36.53
CA LYS A 197 42.09 -103.87 -36.32
C LYS A 197 41.66 -102.51 -36.97
N ASP A 198 41.31 -102.57 -38.26
CA ASP A 198 40.83 -101.34 -38.97
C ASP A 198 39.59 -100.72 -38.28
N LEU A 199 38.64 -101.56 -37.87
CA LEU A 199 37.46 -101.11 -37.16
C LEU A 199 37.82 -100.45 -35.82
N ALA A 200 38.79 -101.06 -35.09
CA ALA A 200 39.25 -100.47 -33.81
C ALA A 200 39.99 -99.13 -34.00
N GLU A 201 40.86 -99.06 -35.05
CA GLU A 201 41.53 -97.80 -35.40
C GLU A 201 40.54 -96.72 -35.78
N ARG A 202 39.53 -97.04 -36.57
CA ARG A 202 38.44 -96.10 -36.94
C ARG A 202 37.59 -95.72 -35.74
N ALA A 203 37.27 -96.63 -34.85
CA ALA A 203 36.55 -96.31 -33.62
C ALA A 203 37.35 -95.34 -32.72
N GLY A 204 38.67 -95.60 -32.53
CA GLY A 204 39.53 -94.68 -31.78
C GLY A 204 39.66 -93.29 -32.42
N ALA A 205 39.75 -93.24 -33.78
CA ALA A 205 39.74 -91.94 -34.47
C ALA A 205 38.44 -91.17 -34.26
N SER A 206 37.30 -91.89 -34.44
CA SER A 206 35.98 -91.25 -34.16
C SER A 206 35.80 -90.83 -32.72
N THR A 207 36.28 -91.59 -31.78
CA THR A 207 36.23 -91.28 -30.37
C THR A 207 37.02 -89.96 -30.06
N LYS A 208 38.20 -89.79 -30.65
CA LYS A 208 39.01 -88.57 -30.53
C LYS A 208 38.32 -87.34 -31.12
N GLU A 209 37.67 -87.50 -32.31
CA GLU A 209 36.91 -86.43 -32.92
C GLU A 209 35.73 -85.97 -31.98
N ILE A 210 35.00 -86.94 -31.41
CA ILE A 210 33.92 -86.67 -30.49
C ILE A 210 34.48 -86.05 -29.23
N ALA A 211 35.61 -86.46 -28.69
CA ALA A 211 36.25 -85.85 -27.49
C ALA A 211 36.60 -84.37 -27.72
N GLU A 212 37.07 -84.01 -28.89
CA GLU A 212 37.32 -82.58 -29.23
C GLU A 212 36.01 -81.81 -29.33
N LEU A 213 34.95 -82.40 -29.88
CA LEU A 213 33.61 -81.74 -29.86
C LEU A 213 33.10 -81.57 -28.45
N ILE A 214 33.19 -82.56 -27.57
CA ILE A 214 32.80 -82.50 -26.17
C ILE A 214 33.58 -81.43 -25.42
N LYS A 215 34.88 -81.28 -25.60
CA LYS A 215 35.71 -80.22 -25.04
C LYS A 215 35.26 -78.84 -25.49
N THR A 216 34.89 -78.68 -26.76
CA THR A 216 34.35 -77.43 -27.31
C THR A 216 33.03 -77.08 -26.63
N ILE A 217 32.09 -78.04 -26.50
CA ILE A 217 30.81 -77.82 -25.84
C ILE A 217 30.99 -77.47 -24.35
N GLN A 218 31.97 -78.14 -23.65
CA GLN A 218 32.32 -77.74 -22.28
C GLN A 218 32.75 -76.30 -22.18
N GLN A 219 33.60 -75.84 -23.12
CA GLN A 219 34.08 -74.48 -23.13
C GLN A 219 32.93 -73.45 -23.41
N GLU A 220 32.06 -73.81 -24.41
CA GLU A 220 30.90 -73.01 -24.72
C GLU A 220 29.91 -72.90 -23.54
N SER A 221 29.70 -74.04 -22.85
CA SER A 221 28.85 -74.01 -21.61
C SER A 221 29.40 -73.09 -20.53
N LYS A 222 30.71 -73.09 -20.27
CA LYS A 222 31.38 -72.19 -19.34
C LYS A 222 31.23 -70.72 -19.78
N ASN A 223 31.43 -70.44 -21.07
CA ASN A 223 31.25 -69.13 -21.65
C ASN A 223 29.80 -68.65 -21.53
N ALA A 224 28.80 -69.51 -21.69
CA ALA A 224 27.38 -69.21 -21.52
C ALA A 224 27.05 -68.85 -20.05
N ILE A 225 27.58 -69.57 -19.05
CA ILE A 225 27.42 -69.21 -17.62
C ILE A 225 27.93 -67.81 -17.36
N VAL A 226 29.17 -67.51 -17.76
CA VAL A 226 29.77 -66.17 -17.58
C VAL A 226 28.95 -65.08 -18.24
N ALA A 227 28.36 -65.32 -19.40
CA ALA A 227 27.52 -64.38 -20.10
C ALA A 227 26.20 -64.13 -19.37
N VAL A 228 25.57 -65.20 -18.84
CA VAL A 228 24.32 -65.06 -18.04
C VAL A 228 24.58 -64.36 -16.69
N GLU A 229 25.68 -64.73 -16.01
CA GLU A 229 26.07 -64.01 -14.74
C GLU A 229 26.36 -62.56 -14.96
N ARG A 230 27.01 -62.18 -16.06
CA ARG A 230 27.20 -60.75 -16.42
C ARG A 230 25.87 -60.09 -16.72
N GLY A 231 24.92 -60.76 -17.34
CA GLY A 231 23.52 -60.28 -17.52
C GLY A 231 22.85 -60.08 -16.23
N ALA A 232 22.93 -61.00 -15.25
CA ALA A 232 22.34 -60.87 -13.93
C ALA A 232 22.89 -59.66 -13.14
N ASN A 233 24.20 -59.42 -13.21
CA ASN A 233 24.80 -58.21 -12.63
C ASN A 233 24.28 -56.90 -13.26
N THR A 234 24.00 -56.89 -14.55
CA THR A 234 23.40 -55.76 -15.23
C THR A 234 21.95 -55.54 -14.80
N VAL A 235 21.22 -56.60 -14.55
CA VAL A 235 19.86 -56.62 -14.02
C VAL A 235 19.83 -56.04 -12.59
N ASP A 236 20.74 -56.38 -11.69
CA ASP A 236 20.87 -55.83 -10.34
C ASP A 236 21.13 -54.32 -10.35
N ARG A 237 21.95 -53.83 -11.25
CA ARG A 237 22.12 -52.38 -11.47
C ARG A 237 20.83 -51.74 -11.96
N GLY A 238 20.07 -52.42 -12.79
CA GLY A 238 18.76 -51.96 -13.27
C GLY A 238 17.75 -51.75 -12.12
N VAL A 239 17.73 -52.66 -11.15
CA VAL A 239 16.91 -52.50 -9.91
C VAL A 239 17.30 -51.25 -9.15
N THR A 240 18.61 -51.01 -8.95
CA THR A 240 19.10 -49.82 -8.22
C THR A 240 18.67 -48.53 -8.88
N VAL A 241 18.86 -48.39 -10.20
CA VAL A 241 18.45 -47.21 -10.97
C VAL A 241 16.94 -47.03 -10.96
N SER A 242 16.15 -48.10 -11.05
CA SER A 242 14.70 -48.04 -10.96
C SER A 242 14.22 -47.56 -9.57
N ALA A 243 14.85 -48.02 -8.48
CA ALA A 243 14.54 -47.59 -7.13
C ALA A 243 14.91 -46.12 -6.90
N GLU A 244 15.95 -45.59 -7.55
CA GLU A 244 16.26 -44.14 -7.55
C GLU A 244 15.21 -43.34 -8.29
N ALA A 245 14.74 -43.82 -9.44
CA ALA A 245 13.66 -43.18 -10.21
C ALA A 245 12.34 -43.15 -9.42
N GLU A 246 11.98 -44.24 -8.72
CA GLU A 246 10.81 -44.27 -7.83
C GLU A 246 10.89 -43.19 -6.74
N ARG A 247 12.06 -43.09 -6.09
CA ARG A 247 12.27 -42.05 -5.05
C ARG A 247 12.16 -40.65 -5.61
N ALA A 248 12.68 -40.41 -6.82
CA ALA A 248 12.55 -39.10 -7.47
C ALA A 248 11.08 -38.73 -7.77
N LEU A 249 10.31 -39.72 -8.29
CA LEU A 249 8.88 -39.54 -8.58
C LEU A 249 8.06 -39.25 -7.30
N LYS A 250 8.34 -39.96 -6.18
CA LYS A 250 7.72 -39.67 -4.88
C LYS A 250 8.01 -38.24 -4.41
N LYS A 251 9.24 -37.75 -4.59
CA LYS A 251 9.63 -36.38 -4.27
C LYS A 251 8.90 -35.35 -5.15
N ILE A 252 8.69 -35.66 -6.43
CA ILE A 252 7.87 -34.82 -7.33
C ILE A 252 6.43 -34.77 -6.85
N LEU A 253 5.84 -35.91 -6.48
CA LEU A 253 4.49 -35.99 -5.92
C LEU A 253 4.32 -35.11 -4.68
N GLU A 254 5.21 -35.25 -3.70
CA GLU A 254 5.18 -34.38 -2.47
C GLU A 254 5.32 -32.91 -2.80
N SER A 255 6.23 -32.56 -3.70
CA SER A 255 6.45 -31.17 -4.13
C SER A 255 5.22 -30.59 -4.82
N SER A 256 4.55 -31.36 -5.66
CA SER A 256 3.32 -30.96 -6.35
C SER A 256 2.15 -30.77 -5.37
N GLN A 257 1.99 -31.66 -4.40
CA GLN A 257 0.97 -31.50 -3.34
C GLN A 257 1.22 -30.25 -2.51
N LYS A 258 2.47 -29.96 -2.15
CA LYS A 258 2.84 -28.74 -1.44
C LYS A 258 2.60 -27.50 -2.28
N SER A 259 2.91 -27.55 -3.59
CA SER A 259 2.63 -26.48 -4.54
C SER A 259 1.13 -26.19 -4.60
N THR A 260 0.28 -27.19 -4.74
CA THR A 260 -1.18 -27.05 -4.75
C THR A 260 -1.68 -26.36 -3.47
N ALA A 261 -1.17 -26.76 -2.29
CA ALA A 261 -1.55 -26.15 -1.01
C ALA A 261 -1.15 -24.66 -0.94
N MET A 262 0.07 -24.31 -1.40
CA MET A 262 0.54 -22.92 -1.46
C MET A 262 -0.32 -22.08 -2.41
N VAL A 263 -0.62 -22.59 -3.58
CA VAL A 263 -1.42 -21.89 -4.58
C VAL A 263 -2.85 -21.65 -4.10
N ARG A 264 -3.45 -22.62 -3.41
CA ARG A 264 -4.76 -22.43 -2.75
C ARG A 264 -4.70 -21.37 -1.64
N ALA A 265 -3.57 -21.20 -0.94
CA ALA A 265 -3.38 -20.12 0.02
C ALA A 265 -3.26 -18.76 -0.69
N ILE A 266 -2.56 -18.69 -1.83
CA ILE A 266 -2.50 -17.47 -2.67
C ILE A 266 -3.91 -17.10 -3.14
N ALA A 267 -4.69 -18.03 -3.66
CA ALA A 267 -6.07 -17.76 -4.11
C ALA A 267 -6.94 -17.18 -3.00
N ARG A 268 -6.82 -17.67 -1.76
CA ARG A 268 -7.54 -17.08 -0.61
C ARG A 268 -7.07 -15.67 -0.29
N ALA A 269 -5.74 -15.43 -0.29
CA ALA A 269 -5.18 -14.09 -0.05
C ALA A 269 -5.62 -13.09 -1.12
N THR A 270 -5.72 -13.52 -2.38
CA THR A 270 -6.20 -12.70 -3.50
C THR A 270 -7.66 -12.28 -3.33
N VAL A 271 -8.52 -13.14 -2.80
CA VAL A 271 -9.91 -12.79 -2.47
C VAL A 271 -9.96 -11.70 -1.38
N GLU A 272 -9.12 -11.80 -0.35
CA GLU A 272 -9.02 -10.74 0.68
C GLU A 272 -8.45 -9.44 0.12
N GLN A 273 -7.50 -9.51 -0.81
CA GLN A 273 -6.99 -8.33 -1.53
C GLN A 273 -8.10 -7.66 -2.36
N ALA A 274 -8.92 -8.41 -3.08
CA ALA A 274 -10.05 -7.87 -3.83
C ALA A 274 -11.02 -7.11 -2.93
N LYS A 275 -11.32 -7.65 -1.74
CA LYS A 275 -12.15 -6.99 -0.74
C LYS A 275 -11.50 -5.70 -0.22
N GLY A 276 -10.19 -5.73 0.05
CA GLY A 276 -9.42 -4.56 0.46
C GLY A 276 -9.39 -3.48 -0.63
N SER A 277 -9.17 -3.87 -1.90
CA SER A 277 -9.21 -2.98 -3.06
C SER A 277 -10.55 -2.25 -3.16
N LYS A 278 -11.66 -2.98 -3.05
CA LYS A 278 -12.99 -2.39 -3.06
C LYS A 278 -13.21 -1.38 -1.93
N GLN A 279 -12.72 -1.67 -0.72
CA GLN A 279 -12.82 -0.73 0.41
C GLN A 279 -12.04 0.57 0.16
N VAL A 280 -10.86 0.48 -0.47
CA VAL A 280 -10.08 1.65 -0.87
C VAL A 280 -10.81 2.45 -1.94
N THR A 281 -11.40 1.80 -2.95
CA THR A 281 -12.20 2.46 -4.00
C THR A 281 -13.40 3.20 -3.40
N ASP A 282 -14.12 2.59 -2.45
CA ASP A 282 -15.24 3.24 -1.74
C ASP A 282 -14.76 4.45 -0.90
N ALA A 283 -13.56 4.36 -0.31
CA ALA A 283 -12.96 5.48 0.43
C ALA A 283 -12.57 6.65 -0.50
N ILE A 284 -12.02 6.36 -1.68
CA ILE A 284 -11.71 7.36 -2.72
C ILE A 284 -12.99 8.06 -3.19
N GLY A 285 -14.08 7.33 -3.38
CA GLY A 285 -15.39 7.91 -3.71
C GLY A 285 -15.85 8.94 -2.67
N ARG A 286 -15.69 8.63 -1.37
CA ARG A 286 -16.01 9.57 -0.28
C ARG A 286 -15.06 10.77 -0.23
N ILE A 287 -13.78 10.57 -0.56
CA ILE A 287 -12.81 11.68 -0.68
C ILE A 287 -13.25 12.62 -1.80
N ALA A 288 -13.63 12.11 -2.97
CA ALA A 288 -14.11 12.92 -4.09
C ALA A 288 -15.35 13.76 -3.71
N GLU A 289 -16.30 13.18 -2.98
CA GLU A 289 -17.46 13.91 -2.45
C GLU A 289 -17.06 15.00 -1.46
N THR A 290 -16.14 14.71 -0.54
CA THR A 290 -15.60 15.68 0.44
C THR A 290 -14.89 16.83 -0.26
N VAL A 291 -14.11 16.55 -1.30
CA VAL A 291 -13.43 17.56 -2.14
C VAL A 291 -14.43 18.53 -2.74
N GLN A 292 -15.55 18.05 -3.28
CA GLN A 292 -16.61 18.91 -3.81
C GLN A 292 -17.25 19.79 -2.72
N GLN A 293 -17.47 19.26 -1.53
CA GLN A 293 -17.99 20.02 -0.40
C GLN A 293 -17.02 21.11 0.04
N ILE A 294 -15.72 20.82 0.13
CA ILE A 294 -14.69 21.82 0.49
C ILE A 294 -14.60 22.89 -0.61
N ALA A 295 -14.66 22.52 -1.89
CA ALA A 295 -14.68 23.49 -3.00
C ALA A 295 -15.85 24.47 -2.87
N ALA A 296 -17.05 23.99 -2.60
CA ALA A 296 -18.24 24.81 -2.40
C ALA A 296 -18.10 25.75 -1.18
N ALA A 297 -17.62 25.22 -0.04
CA ALA A 297 -17.39 26.00 1.16
C ALA A 297 -16.30 27.09 0.96
N THR A 298 -15.24 26.76 0.22
CA THR A 298 -14.16 27.70 -0.12
C THR A 298 -14.67 28.84 -1.00
N ALA A 299 -15.53 28.53 -1.98
CA ALA A 299 -16.18 29.56 -2.80
C ALA A 299 -17.10 30.47 -1.98
N GLU A 300 -17.83 29.92 -1.02
CA GLU A 300 -18.68 30.70 -0.10
C GLU A 300 -17.85 31.59 0.83
N GLN A 301 -16.73 31.07 1.39
CA GLN A 301 -15.79 31.86 2.17
C GLN A 301 -15.18 33.01 1.36
N ALA A 302 -14.83 32.80 0.09
CA ALA A 302 -14.33 33.86 -0.78
C ALA A 302 -15.35 35.00 -0.92
N ARG A 303 -16.64 34.68 -1.14
CA ARG A 303 -17.73 35.66 -1.20
C ARG A 303 -17.91 36.38 0.16
N GLY A 304 -17.85 35.62 1.26
CA GLY A 304 -17.95 36.20 2.60
C GLY A 304 -16.82 37.19 2.86
N SER A 305 -15.58 36.86 2.52
CA SER A 305 -14.43 37.74 2.65
C SER A 305 -14.57 39.03 1.82
N GLU A 306 -15.09 38.93 0.60
CA GLU A 306 -15.37 40.11 -0.25
C GLU A 306 -16.42 41.02 0.38
N LEU A 307 -17.49 40.50 0.97
CA LEU A 307 -18.52 41.28 1.69
C LEU A 307 -17.96 41.95 2.93
N ILE A 308 -17.08 41.26 3.69
CA ILE A 308 -16.43 41.85 4.88
C ILE A 308 -15.47 42.98 4.44
N MET A 309 -14.69 42.78 3.37
CA MET A 309 -13.85 43.82 2.79
C MET A 309 -14.65 45.09 2.43
N LYS A 310 -15.78 44.92 1.74
CA LYS A 310 -16.67 46.02 1.41
C LYS A 310 -17.25 46.73 2.64
N SER A 311 -17.56 45.96 3.69
CA SER A 311 -18.06 46.53 4.94
C SER A 311 -16.95 47.30 5.70
N ALA A 312 -15.72 46.77 5.71
CA ALA A 312 -14.56 47.45 6.29
C ALA A 312 -14.26 48.79 5.57
N GLU A 313 -14.34 48.80 4.24
CA GLU A 313 -14.17 50.03 3.44
C GLU A 313 -15.26 51.03 3.76
N LYS A 314 -16.52 50.60 3.91
CA LYS A 314 -17.61 51.49 4.34
C LYS A 314 -17.38 52.06 5.76
N MET A 315 -16.89 51.22 6.70
CA MET A 315 -16.50 51.70 8.03
C MET A 315 -15.38 52.73 7.99
N ARG A 316 -14.37 52.52 7.13
CA ARG A 316 -13.30 53.47 6.92
C ARG A 316 -13.83 54.86 6.51
N LEU A 317 -14.76 54.89 5.54
CA LEU A 317 -15.40 56.12 5.10
C LEU A 317 -16.23 56.78 6.18
N ILE A 318 -17.01 56.02 6.95
CA ILE A 318 -17.81 56.53 8.09
C ILE A 318 -16.87 57.12 9.14
N THR A 319 -15.80 56.44 9.51
CA THR A 319 -14.81 56.89 10.49
C THR A 319 -14.23 58.25 10.09
N GLN A 320 -13.83 58.40 8.83
CA GLN A 320 -13.33 59.67 8.28
C GLN A 320 -14.37 60.78 8.33
N HIS A 321 -15.65 60.44 8.05
CA HIS A 321 -16.74 61.43 8.13
C HIS A 321 -17.00 61.88 9.54
N VAL A 322 -17.03 60.96 10.53
CA VAL A 322 -17.21 61.27 11.95
C VAL A 322 -16.05 62.09 12.49
N GLU A 323 -14.79 61.72 12.14
CA GLU A 323 -13.61 62.52 12.51
C GLU A 323 -13.71 63.95 12.02
N ARG A 324 -14.11 64.19 10.79
CA ARG A 324 -14.33 65.51 10.24
C ARG A 324 -15.43 66.25 10.98
N SER A 325 -16.57 65.62 11.24
CA SER A 325 -17.71 66.23 11.99
C SER A 325 -17.28 66.56 13.41
N SER A 326 -16.48 65.76 14.07
CA SER A 326 -15.92 66.03 15.38
C SER A 326 -15.00 67.26 15.37
N GLN A 327 -14.14 67.39 14.36
CA GLN A 327 -13.32 68.62 14.19
C GLN A 327 -14.15 69.90 13.96
N GLU A 328 -15.25 69.79 13.18
CA GLU A 328 -16.17 70.89 12.95
C GLU A 328 -16.93 71.23 14.24
N GLN A 329 -17.39 70.26 15.04
CA GLN A 329 -17.99 70.47 16.36
C GLN A 329 -17.03 71.10 17.35
N ALA A 330 -15.76 70.67 17.42
CA ALA A 330 -14.76 71.32 18.30
C ALA A 330 -14.50 72.73 17.89
N ARG A 331 -14.56 73.08 16.59
CA ARG A 331 -14.47 74.49 16.14
C ARG A 331 -15.71 75.29 16.55
N GLY A 332 -16.92 74.72 16.36
CA GLY A 332 -18.18 75.35 16.80
C GLY A 332 -18.24 75.60 18.30
N GLY A 333 -17.82 74.60 19.10
CA GLY A 333 -17.70 74.71 20.56
C GLY A 333 -16.82 75.86 21.01
N ARG A 334 -15.64 76.06 20.39
CA ARG A 334 -14.76 77.19 20.65
C ARG A 334 -15.40 78.49 20.32
N GLN A 335 -16.16 78.64 19.22
CA GLN A 335 -16.89 79.85 18.87
C GLN A 335 -18.01 80.14 19.85
N ILE A 336 -18.75 79.15 20.33
CA ILE A 336 -19.81 79.34 21.36
C ILE A 336 -19.18 79.77 22.70
N SER A 337 -18.04 79.16 23.08
CA SER A 337 -17.31 79.55 24.29
C SER A 337 -16.89 81.00 24.25
N GLN A 338 -16.38 81.49 23.12
CA GLN A 338 -16.06 82.92 22.94
C GLN A 338 -17.30 83.82 23.01
N ALA A 339 -18.42 83.38 22.46
CA ALA A 339 -19.70 84.16 22.57
C ALA A 339 -20.21 84.24 24.00
N ILE A 340 -20.11 83.09 24.76
CA ILE A 340 -20.47 83.06 26.17
C ILE A 340 -19.58 84.02 27.01
N GLU A 341 -18.27 84.00 26.75
CA GLU A 341 -17.33 84.94 27.42
C GLU A 341 -17.72 86.44 27.15
N SER A 342 -18.11 86.74 25.91
CA SER A 342 -18.62 88.04 25.52
C SER A 342 -19.93 88.39 26.22
N ILE A 343 -20.86 87.40 26.40
CA ILE A 343 -22.10 87.57 27.14
C ILE A 343 -21.78 87.81 28.62
N SER A 344 -20.87 87.02 29.23
CA SER A 344 -20.47 87.25 30.64
C SER A 344 -19.88 88.64 30.87
N THR A 345 -19.08 89.16 29.96
CA THR A 345 -18.55 90.50 29.98
C THR A 345 -19.66 91.50 29.87
N MET A 346 -20.63 91.32 29.03
CA MET A 346 -21.80 92.18 28.84
C MET A 346 -22.69 92.19 30.09
N VAL A 347 -22.92 91.02 30.72
CA VAL A 347 -23.66 90.89 32.01
C VAL A 347 -22.99 91.67 33.09
N ASN A 348 -21.66 91.60 33.24
CA ASN A 348 -20.91 92.35 34.21
C ASN A 348 -21.08 93.91 33.96
N HIS A 349 -21.01 94.27 32.72
CA HIS A 349 -21.24 95.73 32.36
C HIS A 349 -22.67 96.17 32.64
N LEU A 350 -23.67 95.34 32.35
CA LEU A 350 -25.09 95.59 32.69
C LEU A 350 -25.29 95.70 34.22
N HIS A 351 -24.64 94.80 34.98
CA HIS A 351 -24.72 94.84 36.44
C HIS A 351 -24.15 96.13 37.01
N GLN A 352 -23.00 96.58 36.48
CA GLN A 352 -22.45 97.89 36.89
C GLN A 352 -23.34 99.09 36.47
N SER A 353 -23.82 99.10 35.25
CA SER A 353 -24.71 100.14 34.72
C SER A 353 -26.02 100.20 35.50
N HIS A 354 -26.60 99.01 35.77
CA HIS A 354 -27.83 98.90 36.58
C HIS A 354 -27.66 99.38 37.98
N ARG A 355 -26.55 99.07 38.70
CA ARG A 355 -26.22 99.65 40.03
C ARG A 355 -26.09 101.17 39.98
N ALA A 356 -25.44 101.71 38.97
CA ALA A 356 -25.32 103.16 38.78
C ALA A 356 -26.69 103.84 38.55
N GLN A 357 -27.55 103.21 37.71
CA GLN A 357 -28.89 103.71 37.41
C GLN A 357 -29.83 103.57 38.59
N ALA A 358 -29.77 102.47 39.39
CA ALA A 358 -30.53 102.29 40.60
C ALA A 358 -30.19 103.42 41.64
N LYS A 359 -28.89 103.70 41.84
CA LYS A 359 -28.39 104.75 42.70
C LYS A 359 -28.83 106.15 42.21
N GLY A 360 -28.78 106.40 40.89
CA GLY A 360 -29.27 107.64 40.28
C GLY A 360 -30.79 107.84 40.43
N SER A 361 -31.57 106.75 40.26
CA SER A 361 -33.01 106.76 40.49
C SER A 361 -33.38 107.02 41.94
N GLU A 362 -32.66 106.42 42.88
CA GLU A 362 -32.87 106.66 44.33
C GLU A 362 -32.58 108.15 44.72
N GLN A 363 -31.46 108.71 44.22
CA GLN A 363 -31.12 110.11 44.43
C GLN A 363 -32.17 111.07 43.84
N THR A 364 -32.69 110.73 42.64
CA THR A 364 -33.74 111.51 41.97
C THR A 364 -35.06 111.41 42.72
N LEU A 365 -35.39 110.20 43.25
CA LEU A 365 -36.58 110.02 44.09
C LEU A 365 -36.48 110.84 45.41
N GLN A 366 -35.30 110.83 46.06
CA GLN A 366 -35.06 111.63 47.29
C GLN A 366 -35.18 113.15 47.00
N ALA A 367 -34.60 113.61 45.85
CA ALA A 367 -34.70 115.00 45.44
C ALA A 367 -36.15 115.39 45.12
N ALA A 368 -36.91 114.55 44.39
CA ALA A 368 -38.33 114.78 44.09
C ALA A 368 -39.21 114.77 45.36
N THR A 369 -38.94 113.91 46.34
CA THR A 369 -39.63 113.88 47.63
C THR A 369 -39.35 115.15 48.44
N ARG A 370 -38.09 115.55 48.44
CA ARG A 370 -37.69 116.78 49.11
C ARG A 370 -38.32 118.07 48.49
N ILE A 371 -38.42 118.16 47.20
CA ILE A 371 -39.12 119.19 46.46
C ILE A 371 -40.63 119.16 46.81
N HIS A 372 -41.24 117.98 46.85
CA HIS A 372 -42.63 117.76 47.18
C HIS A 372 -42.93 118.15 48.62
N GLU A 373 -42.05 117.90 49.59
CA GLU A 373 -42.17 118.41 51.02
C GLU A 373 -42.03 119.88 51.04
N LEU A 374 -41.07 120.52 50.36
CA LEU A 374 -40.93 122.01 50.36
C LEU A 374 -42.13 122.72 49.71
N THR A 375 -42.75 122.16 48.68
CA THR A 375 -43.93 122.71 48.03
C THR A 375 -45.17 122.61 48.93
N ARG A 376 -45.24 121.63 49.82
CA ARG A 376 -46.31 121.40 50.76
C ARG A 376 -46.22 122.30 51.99
N GLU A 377 -45.02 122.93 52.31
CA GLU A 377 -44.78 123.89 53.31
C GLU A 377 -45.15 125.34 52.89
N TYR A 378 -45.39 125.58 51.57
CA TYR A 378 -45.72 126.85 50.97
C TYR A 378 -47.24 126.99 50.55
N ASP A 379 -48.03 125.87 50.63
CA ASP A 379 -49.51 125.93 50.54
C ASP A 379 -50.15 125.97 51.97
#